data_9a7d8b21d3ea3c0e683da942e06f861e
#
_entry.id   9a7d8b21d3ea3c0e683da942e06f861e
#
_cell.length_a   1.000
_cell.length_b   1.000
_cell.length_c   1.000
_cell.angle_alpha   90.00
_cell.angle_beta   90.00
_cell.angle_gamma   90.00
#
_symmetry.space_group_name_H-M   'P 1'
#
loop_
_entity.id
_entity.type
_entity.pdbx_description
1 polymer ?
#
loop_
_entity_poly.entity_id
_entity_poly.type
_entity_poly.pdbx_seq_one_letter_code
_entity_poly.pdbx_strand_id
1 'polypeptide(L)'
;QCGDAAAHGRAMSCVDASLVLGQRADLAGAYVPNELIASYVSRDQQHRLGIAGIDPLASTIEHDLSSAVDLGLVGIAISPSLAGFHPTHSAAMKVYEKCCEQQLPVIVTIPQPIPASAILDFARAIHWDEVARTFPELRIMFTQMGYPWIDELLVLAGKHKHVFAEVSGVA
;
A
#
# COMPACT_ATOMS: atom_id res chain seq x y z
N GLN A 1 18.44 -9.56 4.75
CA GLN A 1 18.17 -10.97 5.12
C GLN A 1 16.80 -11.30 4.54
N CYS A 2 16.73 -12.22 3.60
CA CYS A 2 15.47 -12.75 3.11
C CYS A 2 14.81 -13.47 4.30
N GLY A 3 13.63 -13.02 4.74
CA GLY A 3 12.92 -13.65 5.84
C GLY A 3 12.62 -15.12 5.53
N ASP A 4 12.97 -16.02 6.45
CA ASP A 4 12.65 -17.44 6.31
C ASP A 4 11.13 -17.61 6.32
N ALA A 5 10.56 -18.21 5.26
CA ALA A 5 9.13 -18.46 5.14
C ALA A 5 8.55 -19.30 6.30
N ALA A 6 9.36 -20.19 6.88
CA ALA A 6 8.97 -20.97 8.05
C ALA A 6 8.95 -20.12 9.32
N ALA A 7 9.88 -19.16 9.46
CA ALA A 7 9.87 -18.22 10.57
C ALA A 7 8.66 -17.28 10.51
N HIS A 8 8.31 -16.78 9.30
CA HIS A 8 7.09 -16.00 9.10
C HIS A 8 5.83 -16.81 9.45
N GLY A 9 5.72 -18.07 8.96
CA GLY A 9 4.58 -18.94 9.30
C GLY A 9 4.43 -19.16 10.80
N ARG A 10 5.53 -19.34 11.54
CA ARG A 10 5.48 -19.46 13.00
C ARG A 10 5.05 -18.16 13.68
N ALA A 11 5.55 -17.02 13.22
CA ALA A 11 5.19 -15.72 13.77
C ALA A 11 3.70 -15.37 13.54
N MET A 12 3.14 -15.80 12.40
CA MET A 12 1.75 -15.52 12.02
C MET A 12 0.75 -16.59 12.49
N SER A 13 1.18 -17.61 13.24
CA SER A 13 0.30 -18.68 13.73
C SER A 13 -0.81 -18.22 14.70
N CYS A 14 -0.71 -17.00 15.22
CA CYS A 14 -1.69 -16.40 16.14
C CYS A 14 -2.72 -15.50 15.44
N VAL A 15 -2.67 -15.35 14.11
CA VAL A 15 -3.60 -14.55 13.32
C VAL A 15 -4.28 -15.39 12.25
N ASP A 16 -5.52 -15.02 11.88
CA ASP A 16 -6.29 -15.73 10.86
C ASP A 16 -5.75 -15.48 9.46
N ALA A 17 -5.25 -14.28 9.18
CA ALA A 17 -4.66 -13.94 7.90
C ALA A 17 -3.61 -12.83 8.04
N SER A 18 -2.66 -12.78 7.09
CA SER A 18 -1.63 -11.74 6.98
C SER A 18 -1.62 -11.12 5.59
N LEU A 19 -1.43 -9.79 5.52
CA LEU A 19 -1.16 -9.09 4.27
C LEU A 19 0.34 -9.12 3.97
N VAL A 20 0.69 -9.59 2.78
CA VAL A 20 2.07 -9.60 2.28
C VAL A 20 2.22 -8.46 1.29
N LEU A 21 2.86 -7.38 1.72
CA LEU A 21 2.95 -6.16 0.95
C LEU A 21 4.12 -6.21 -0.04
N GLY A 22 3.82 -5.96 -1.33
CA GLY A 22 4.82 -5.56 -2.31
C GLY A 22 5.29 -4.14 -2.07
N GLN A 23 6.39 -3.77 -2.72
CA GLN A 23 6.93 -2.41 -2.66
C GLN A 23 7.46 -2.01 -4.02
N ARG A 24 7.10 -0.81 -4.47
CA ARG A 24 7.72 -0.15 -5.60
C ARG A 24 7.81 1.34 -5.38
N ALA A 25 9.00 1.90 -5.54
CA ALA A 25 9.29 3.33 -5.52
C ALA A 25 10.58 3.55 -6.30
N ASP A 26 10.45 3.83 -7.60
CA ASP A 26 11.58 3.89 -8.54
C ASP A 26 12.56 5.01 -8.15
N LEU A 27 12.05 6.15 -7.67
CA LEU A 27 12.86 7.26 -7.15
C LEU A 27 13.81 6.83 -6.01
N ALA A 28 13.35 5.95 -5.14
CA ALA A 28 14.13 5.45 -4.00
C ALA A 28 14.92 4.17 -4.32
N GLY A 29 14.82 3.62 -5.53
CA GLY A 29 15.40 2.34 -5.91
C GLY A 29 14.81 1.15 -5.14
N ALA A 30 13.61 1.28 -4.59
CA ALA A 30 12.94 0.23 -3.84
C ALA A 30 11.99 -0.55 -4.76
N TYR A 31 12.27 -1.84 -4.92
CA TYR A 31 11.47 -2.71 -5.79
C TYR A 31 11.43 -4.15 -5.28
N VAL A 32 10.23 -4.66 -5.11
CA VAL A 32 9.94 -6.08 -4.89
C VAL A 32 9.02 -6.55 -6.02
N PRO A 33 9.45 -7.49 -6.87
CA PRO A 33 8.61 -8.01 -7.97
C PRO A 33 7.28 -8.56 -7.48
N ASN A 34 6.17 -8.21 -8.13
CA ASN A 34 4.84 -8.69 -7.76
C ASN A 34 4.71 -10.22 -7.94
N GLU A 35 5.44 -10.82 -8.88
CA GLU A 35 5.55 -12.27 -9.07
C GLU A 35 6.13 -12.97 -7.84
N LEU A 36 7.09 -12.33 -7.16
CA LEU A 36 7.66 -12.86 -5.92
C LEU A 36 6.60 -12.87 -4.79
N ILE A 37 5.82 -11.81 -4.67
CA ILE A 37 4.70 -11.74 -3.72
C ILE A 37 3.69 -12.84 -4.03
N ALA A 38 3.23 -12.96 -5.27
CA ALA A 38 2.29 -13.98 -5.70
C ALA A 38 2.81 -15.41 -5.44
N SER A 39 4.07 -15.68 -5.79
CA SER A 39 4.71 -16.96 -5.52
C SER A 39 4.82 -17.29 -4.02
N TYR A 40 5.04 -16.28 -3.19
CA TYR A 40 5.10 -16.48 -1.74
C TYR A 40 3.72 -16.76 -1.14
N VAL A 41 2.70 -16.04 -1.57
CA VAL A 41 1.31 -16.16 -1.08
C VAL A 41 0.70 -17.48 -1.53
N SER A 42 0.99 -17.94 -2.77
CA SER A 42 0.44 -19.18 -3.32
C SER A 42 0.76 -20.45 -2.49
N ARG A 43 1.76 -20.37 -1.60
CA ARG A 43 2.13 -21.47 -0.69
C ARG A 43 1.15 -21.64 0.48
N ASP A 44 0.32 -20.64 0.75
CA ASP A 44 -0.63 -20.63 1.87
C ASP A 44 -1.72 -19.59 1.64
N GLN A 45 -2.56 -19.82 0.64
CA GLN A 45 -3.61 -18.86 0.22
C GLN A 45 -4.74 -18.68 1.25
N GLN A 46 -4.84 -19.57 2.21
CA GLN A 46 -5.85 -19.45 3.28
C GLN A 46 -5.47 -18.39 4.31
N HIS A 47 -4.16 -18.19 4.55
CA HIS A 47 -3.68 -17.31 5.61
C HIS A 47 -2.82 -16.15 5.08
N ARG A 48 -2.60 -16.06 3.76
CA ARG A 48 -1.78 -14.99 3.15
C ARG A 48 -2.51 -14.34 1.99
N LEU A 49 -2.60 -13.02 2.04
CA LEU A 49 -3.17 -12.19 1.00
C LEU A 49 -2.08 -11.29 0.41
N GLY A 50 -1.85 -11.38 -0.89
CA GLY A 50 -0.81 -10.61 -1.57
C GLY A 50 -1.31 -9.23 -2.00
N ILE A 51 -0.49 -8.23 -1.76
CA ILE A 51 -0.74 -6.83 -2.13
C ILE A 51 0.37 -6.39 -3.08
N ALA A 52 0.01 -5.91 -4.27
CA ALA A 52 0.97 -5.49 -5.29
C ALA A 52 1.69 -4.20 -4.90
N GLY A 53 3.01 -4.15 -5.05
CA GLY A 53 3.77 -2.90 -4.97
C GLY A 53 3.60 -2.09 -6.27
N ILE A 54 3.08 -0.88 -6.18
CA ILE A 54 2.80 -0.01 -7.33
C ILE A 54 3.44 1.37 -7.15
N ASP A 55 4.13 1.84 -8.20
CA ASP A 55 4.57 3.22 -8.32
C ASP A 55 3.79 3.89 -9.47
N PRO A 56 2.89 4.85 -9.17
CA PRO A 56 2.10 5.54 -10.21
C PRO A 56 2.93 6.30 -11.24
N LEU A 57 4.19 6.62 -10.94
CA LEU A 57 5.10 7.32 -11.85
C LEU A 57 5.95 6.37 -12.72
N ALA A 58 5.88 5.06 -12.47
CA ALA A 58 6.62 4.09 -13.27
C ALA A 58 6.12 4.06 -14.73
N SER A 59 7.06 3.97 -15.67
CA SER A 59 6.73 3.85 -17.10
C SER A 59 5.96 2.57 -17.46
N THR A 60 5.98 1.58 -16.58
CA THR A 60 5.31 0.27 -16.71
C THR A 60 3.98 0.18 -15.98
N ILE A 61 3.44 1.29 -15.48
CA ILE A 61 2.27 1.31 -14.58
C ILE A 61 1.06 0.52 -15.10
N GLU A 62 0.73 0.63 -16.39
CA GLU A 62 -0.39 -0.09 -16.99
C GLU A 62 -0.18 -1.62 -16.94
N HIS A 63 1.04 -2.05 -17.26
CA HIS A 63 1.42 -3.46 -17.17
C HIS A 63 1.41 -3.95 -15.72
N ASP A 64 1.94 -3.16 -14.79
CA ASP A 64 2.03 -3.54 -13.38
C ASP A 64 0.64 -3.72 -12.75
N LEU A 65 -0.33 -2.87 -13.09
CA LEU A 65 -1.71 -2.97 -12.62
C LEU A 65 -2.41 -4.21 -13.22
N SER A 66 -2.29 -4.45 -14.54
CA SER A 66 -2.88 -5.64 -15.14
C SER A 66 -2.25 -6.92 -14.60
N SER A 67 -0.92 -6.96 -14.49
CA SER A 67 -0.19 -8.09 -13.92
C SER A 67 -0.59 -8.38 -12.47
N ALA A 68 -0.83 -7.35 -11.65
CA ALA A 68 -1.26 -7.54 -10.27
C ALA A 68 -2.59 -8.31 -10.17
N VAL A 69 -3.54 -8.00 -11.05
CA VAL A 69 -4.83 -8.71 -11.13
C VAL A 69 -4.65 -10.14 -11.63
N ASP A 70 -3.87 -10.33 -12.70
CA ASP A 70 -3.60 -11.65 -13.28
C ASP A 70 -2.88 -12.59 -12.31
N LEU A 71 -2.04 -12.03 -11.44
CA LEU A 71 -1.35 -12.74 -10.36
C LEU A 71 -2.24 -13.03 -9.14
N GLY A 72 -3.50 -12.58 -9.14
CA GLY A 72 -4.44 -12.78 -8.03
C GLY A 72 -4.11 -11.97 -6.77
N LEU A 73 -3.39 -10.85 -6.92
CA LEU A 73 -3.13 -9.94 -5.80
C LEU A 73 -4.40 -9.14 -5.49
N VAL A 74 -4.71 -8.99 -4.21
CA VAL A 74 -6.03 -8.53 -3.75
C VAL A 74 -6.08 -7.03 -3.38
N GLY A 75 -5.04 -6.28 -3.69
CA GLY A 75 -4.93 -4.84 -3.44
C GLY A 75 -3.59 -4.30 -3.92
N ILE A 76 -3.40 -3.00 -3.78
CA ILE A 76 -2.14 -2.34 -4.12
C ILE A 76 -1.54 -1.63 -2.90
N ALA A 77 -0.21 -1.63 -2.82
CA ALA A 77 0.58 -0.86 -1.86
C ALA A 77 1.33 0.26 -2.59
N ILE A 78 1.20 1.47 -2.10
CA ILE A 78 1.88 2.64 -2.63
C ILE A 78 2.58 3.41 -1.52
N SER A 79 3.68 4.06 -1.85
CA SER A 79 4.43 4.88 -0.89
C SER A 79 4.71 6.27 -1.49
N PRO A 80 3.78 7.24 -1.34
CA PRO A 80 3.93 8.55 -1.96
C PRO A 80 5.23 9.26 -1.58
N SER A 81 5.64 9.14 -0.31
CA SER A 81 6.88 9.75 0.18
C SER A 81 8.15 9.16 -0.43
N LEU A 82 8.17 7.85 -0.72
CA LEU A 82 9.32 7.19 -1.36
C LEU A 82 9.33 7.36 -2.86
N ALA A 83 8.18 7.24 -3.50
CA ALA A 83 8.04 7.35 -4.94
C ALA A 83 8.03 8.80 -5.43
N GLY A 84 7.91 9.78 -4.51
CA GLY A 84 8.05 11.20 -4.83
C GLY A 84 6.83 11.80 -5.53
N PHE A 85 5.62 11.33 -5.26
CA PHE A 85 4.40 11.90 -5.81
C PHE A 85 3.44 12.40 -4.72
N HIS A 86 2.78 13.52 -4.98
CA HIS A 86 1.67 13.97 -4.15
C HIS A 86 0.45 13.04 -4.37
N PRO A 87 -0.34 12.70 -3.32
CA PRO A 87 -1.50 11.81 -3.46
C PRO A 87 -2.48 12.19 -4.56
N THR A 88 -2.65 13.48 -4.86
CA THR A 88 -3.50 13.97 -5.96
C THR A 88 -2.79 14.13 -7.30
N HIS A 89 -1.59 13.59 -7.45
CA HIS A 89 -0.89 13.61 -8.75
C HIS A 89 -1.73 12.91 -9.83
N SER A 90 -1.80 13.46 -11.03
CA SER A 90 -2.69 12.97 -12.10
C SER A 90 -2.47 11.49 -12.44
N ALA A 91 -1.22 11.00 -12.41
CA ALA A 91 -0.93 9.58 -12.61
C ALA A 91 -1.48 8.71 -11.46
N ALA A 92 -1.37 9.17 -10.21
CA ALA A 92 -1.91 8.46 -9.06
C ALA A 92 -3.45 8.42 -9.08
N MET A 93 -4.09 9.53 -9.46
CA MET A 93 -5.56 9.58 -9.60
C MET A 93 -6.09 8.55 -10.61
N LYS A 94 -5.39 8.33 -11.73
CA LYS A 94 -5.74 7.26 -12.70
C LYS A 94 -5.60 5.86 -12.11
N VAL A 95 -4.59 5.64 -11.26
CA VAL A 95 -4.44 4.37 -10.54
C VAL A 95 -5.61 4.14 -9.59
N TYR A 96 -6.03 5.16 -8.84
CA TYR A 96 -7.18 5.05 -7.93
C TYR A 96 -8.49 4.79 -8.65
N GLU A 97 -8.71 5.41 -9.81
CA GLU A 97 -9.86 5.13 -10.67
C GLU A 97 -9.91 3.64 -11.06
N LYS A 98 -8.79 3.08 -11.53
CA LYS A 98 -8.67 1.64 -11.84
C LYS A 98 -8.87 0.75 -10.61
N CYS A 99 -8.38 1.17 -9.45
CA CYS A 99 -8.62 0.45 -8.19
C CYS A 99 -10.12 0.41 -7.83
N CYS A 100 -10.85 1.50 -8.06
CA CYS A 100 -12.31 1.53 -7.88
C CYS A 100 -13.01 0.56 -8.83
N GLU A 101 -12.67 0.59 -10.12
CA GLU A 101 -13.24 -0.30 -11.13
C GLU A 101 -13.04 -1.78 -10.80
N GLN A 102 -11.88 -2.12 -10.26
CA GLN A 102 -11.48 -3.49 -9.93
C GLN A 102 -11.74 -3.87 -8.46
N GLN A 103 -12.31 -2.96 -7.67
CA GLN A 103 -12.56 -3.11 -6.24
C GLN A 103 -11.31 -3.43 -5.40
N LEU A 104 -10.13 -2.99 -5.84
CA LEU A 104 -8.87 -3.17 -5.15
C LEU A 104 -8.68 -2.08 -4.07
N PRO A 105 -8.41 -2.45 -2.81
CA PRO A 105 -8.01 -1.49 -1.79
C PRO A 105 -6.61 -0.93 -2.06
N VAL A 106 -6.41 0.31 -1.64
CA VAL A 106 -5.11 1.00 -1.67
C VAL A 106 -4.54 1.02 -0.27
N ILE A 107 -3.33 0.48 -0.10
CA ILE A 107 -2.59 0.51 1.15
C ILE A 107 -1.49 1.55 1.04
N VAL A 108 -1.58 2.59 1.87
CA VAL A 108 -0.61 3.67 1.95
C VAL A 108 0.46 3.29 2.94
N THR A 109 1.69 3.14 2.46
CA THR A 109 2.83 2.73 3.28
C THR A 109 3.78 3.90 3.56
N ILE A 110 4.27 3.95 4.79
CA ILE A 110 5.35 4.84 5.21
C ILE A 110 6.50 3.95 5.66
N PRO A 111 7.69 4.04 5.03
CA PRO A 111 8.80 3.16 5.36
C PRO A 111 9.36 3.47 6.76
N GLN A 112 9.78 2.42 7.46
CA GLN A 112 10.49 2.55 8.72
C GLN A 112 11.78 1.69 8.67
N PRO A 113 12.97 2.28 8.91
CA PRO A 113 13.24 3.72 9.12
C PRO A 113 12.97 4.55 7.87
N ILE A 114 12.62 5.83 8.04
CA ILE A 114 12.36 6.75 6.93
C ILE A 114 13.70 7.11 6.28
N PRO A 115 13.92 6.82 4.99
CA PRO A 115 15.16 7.16 4.31
C PRO A 115 15.28 8.67 4.03
N ALA A 116 16.50 9.17 3.93
CA ALA A 116 16.76 10.59 3.68
C ALA A 116 16.20 11.10 2.33
N SER A 117 15.98 10.20 1.37
CA SER A 117 15.38 10.51 0.05
C SER A 117 13.86 10.69 0.10
N ALA A 118 13.19 10.30 1.19
CA ALA A 118 11.74 10.40 1.28
C ALA A 118 11.25 11.85 1.38
N ILE A 119 10.22 12.18 0.63
CA ILE A 119 9.54 13.47 0.70
C ILE A 119 8.44 13.37 1.76
N LEU A 120 8.75 13.78 2.98
CA LEU A 120 7.87 13.59 4.14
C LEU A 120 6.48 14.20 3.97
N ASP A 121 6.39 15.37 3.35
CA ASP A 121 5.10 16.03 3.14
C ASP A 121 4.11 15.14 2.36
N PHE A 122 4.59 14.35 1.42
CA PHE A 122 3.74 13.44 0.63
C PHE A 122 3.23 12.22 1.43
N ALA A 123 3.76 11.98 2.63
CA ALA A 123 3.28 10.93 3.54
C ALA A 123 2.07 11.38 4.39
N ARG A 124 1.74 12.67 4.43
CA ARG A 124 0.70 13.22 5.30
C ARG A 124 -0.68 12.72 4.90
N ALA A 125 -1.43 12.27 5.92
CA ALA A 125 -2.77 11.72 5.70
C ALA A 125 -3.76 12.76 5.17
N ILE A 126 -3.60 14.03 5.54
CA ILE A 126 -4.52 15.09 5.12
C ILE A 126 -4.58 15.31 3.61
N HIS A 127 -3.51 15.01 2.87
CA HIS A 127 -3.49 15.11 1.41
C HIS A 127 -4.40 14.09 0.70
N TRP A 128 -4.90 13.10 1.45
CA TRP A 128 -5.83 12.10 0.94
C TRP A 128 -7.30 12.50 1.03
N ASP A 129 -7.60 13.66 1.62
CA ASP A 129 -8.98 14.14 1.71
C ASP A 129 -9.61 14.34 0.32
N GLU A 130 -8.86 14.89 -0.62
CA GLU A 130 -9.33 15.06 -2.00
C GLU A 130 -9.51 13.73 -2.72
N VAL A 131 -8.58 12.78 -2.52
CA VAL A 131 -8.68 11.43 -3.09
C VAL A 131 -9.95 10.73 -2.58
N ALA A 132 -10.17 10.73 -1.26
CA ALA A 132 -11.34 10.09 -0.65
C ALA A 132 -12.67 10.78 -1.02
N ARG A 133 -12.67 12.09 -1.29
CA ARG A 133 -13.84 12.79 -1.83
C ARG A 133 -14.12 12.46 -3.28
N THR A 134 -13.06 12.33 -4.09
CA THR A 134 -13.17 12.02 -5.53
C THR A 134 -13.58 10.56 -5.75
N PHE A 135 -13.09 9.67 -4.91
CA PHE A 135 -13.36 8.22 -4.98
C PHE A 135 -13.99 7.72 -3.67
N PRO A 136 -15.27 8.02 -3.40
CA PRO A 136 -15.90 7.75 -2.11
C PRO A 136 -16.04 6.26 -1.77
N GLU A 137 -15.93 5.37 -2.75
CA GLU A 137 -15.99 3.91 -2.56
C GLU A 137 -14.60 3.27 -2.49
N LEU A 138 -13.51 4.03 -2.73
CA LEU A 138 -12.15 3.53 -2.63
C LEU A 138 -11.80 3.20 -1.18
N ARG A 139 -11.43 1.97 -0.93
CA ARG A 139 -10.93 1.55 0.38
C ARG A 139 -9.47 1.95 0.51
N ILE A 140 -9.15 2.83 1.44
CA ILE A 140 -7.80 3.35 1.69
C ILE A 140 -7.39 2.94 3.10
N MET A 141 -6.28 2.25 3.25
CA MET A 141 -5.73 1.87 4.54
C MET A 141 -4.32 2.45 4.71
N PHE A 142 -4.11 3.15 5.82
CA PHE A 142 -2.79 3.63 6.19
C PHE A 142 -2.12 2.66 7.14
N THR A 143 -0.89 2.26 6.84
CA THR A 143 -0.08 1.48 7.78
C THR A 143 0.41 2.35 8.94
N GLN A 144 0.65 1.74 10.11
CA GLN A 144 1.25 2.39 11.27
C GLN A 144 0.50 3.66 11.72
N MET A 145 -0.85 3.66 11.64
CA MET A 145 -1.68 4.81 12.00
C MET A 145 -1.30 6.12 11.25
N GLY A 146 -0.64 6.03 10.07
CA GLY A 146 -0.16 7.22 9.37
C GLY A 146 0.96 7.98 10.09
N TYR A 147 1.71 7.30 10.97
CA TYR A 147 2.80 7.90 11.75
C TYR A 147 3.78 8.70 10.86
N PRO A 148 4.22 9.91 11.28
CA PRO A 148 3.96 10.55 12.57
C PRO A 148 2.67 11.42 12.62
N TRP A 149 1.86 11.50 11.55
CA TRP A 149 0.68 12.38 11.45
C TRP A 149 -0.62 11.68 11.88
N ILE A 150 -0.60 11.05 13.05
CA ILE A 150 -1.72 10.25 13.58
C ILE A 150 -3.01 11.07 13.68
N ASP A 151 -2.93 12.32 14.17
CA ASP A 151 -4.10 13.19 14.33
C ASP A 151 -4.77 13.52 12.98
N GLU A 152 -3.97 13.71 11.91
CA GLU A 152 -4.52 13.92 10.57
C GLU A 152 -5.28 12.70 10.07
N LEU A 153 -4.74 11.49 10.33
CA LEU A 153 -5.42 10.25 9.94
C LEU A 153 -6.70 10.03 10.73
N LEU A 154 -6.71 10.34 12.03
CA LEU A 154 -7.93 10.24 12.86
C LEU A 154 -9.05 11.13 12.32
N VAL A 155 -8.72 12.38 11.93
CA VAL A 155 -9.69 13.29 11.30
C VAL A 155 -10.16 12.75 9.96
N LEU A 156 -9.25 12.26 9.12
CA LEU A 156 -9.57 11.73 7.79
C LEU A 156 -10.47 10.48 7.89
N ALA A 157 -10.13 9.53 8.76
CA ALA A 157 -10.90 8.30 8.96
C ALA A 157 -12.27 8.59 9.62
N GLY A 158 -12.35 9.60 10.49
CA GLY A 158 -13.63 10.07 11.04
C GLY A 158 -14.55 10.72 10.01
N LYS A 159 -13.98 11.30 8.95
CA LYS A 159 -14.72 11.96 7.87
C LYS A 159 -15.15 11.00 6.76
N HIS A 160 -14.33 9.99 6.43
CA HIS A 160 -14.51 9.10 5.29
C HIS A 160 -14.66 7.64 5.72
N LYS A 161 -15.83 7.05 5.49
CA LYS A 161 -16.19 5.68 5.93
C LYS A 161 -15.29 4.56 5.37
N HIS A 162 -14.58 4.80 4.28
CA HIS A 162 -13.70 3.83 3.62
C HIS A 162 -12.20 4.12 3.83
N VAL A 163 -11.87 4.99 4.79
CA VAL A 163 -10.50 5.21 5.24
C VAL A 163 -10.26 4.46 6.54
N PHE A 164 -9.21 3.66 6.57
CA PHE A 164 -8.85 2.77 7.66
C PHE A 164 -7.42 3.01 8.14
N ALA A 165 -7.15 2.62 9.38
CA ALA A 165 -5.82 2.65 9.97
C ALA A 165 -5.40 1.25 10.43
N GLU A 166 -4.18 0.86 10.12
CA GLU A 166 -3.52 -0.33 10.64
C GLU A 166 -2.57 0.11 11.77
N VAL A 167 -2.57 -0.61 12.90
CA VAL A 167 -2.00 -0.15 14.18
C VAL A 167 -0.63 -0.74 14.51
N SER A 168 0.02 -1.48 13.59
CA SER A 168 1.36 -2.02 13.87
C SER A 168 2.42 -0.92 14.02
N GLY A 169 3.46 -1.21 14.77
CA GLY A 169 4.63 -0.32 14.90
C GLY A 169 4.38 1.01 15.63
N VAL A 170 3.19 1.21 16.19
CA VAL A 170 2.88 2.38 17.03
C VAL A 170 3.03 1.95 18.48
N ALA A 171 4.19 2.21 19.06
CA ALA A 171 4.51 1.92 20.46
C ALA A 171 4.84 3.21 21.22
#